data_7c9f2f59d8b78a21be943a1bbd9b55bf
#
_entry.id   7c9f2f59d8b78a21be943a1bbd9b55bf
#
_cell.length_a   1.000
_cell.length_b   1.000
_cell.length_c   1.000
_cell.angle_alpha   90.00
_cell.angle_beta   90.00
_cell.angle_gamma   90.00
#
_symmetry.space_group_name_H-M   'P 1'
#
loop_
_entity.id
_entity.type
_entity.pdbx_description
1 polymer ?
#
loop_
_entity_poly.entity_id
_entity_poly.type
_entity_poly.pdbx_seq_one_letter_code
_entity_poly.pdbx_strand_id
1 'polypeptide(L)'
;VYFGSCIQYFKNYKSFLKIIFKKKPKYILFSGTSFFYNSINKDTLVVKQTNILPSTVYLFFFNYKNFINFFDHCGYKLVSSTKNDTTKVNYKNFKPYLQKVKYLDLLFKKK
;
A
#
# COMPACT_ATOMS: atom_id res chain seq x y z
N VAL A 1 7.69 -13.86 1.68
CA VAL A 1 6.33 -13.47 2.10
C VAL A 1 5.66 -12.69 1.00
N TYR A 2 4.40 -13.02 0.74
CA TYR A 2 3.62 -12.40 -0.33
C TYR A 2 2.31 -11.82 0.22
N PHE A 3 2.04 -10.57 -0.16
CA PHE A 3 0.79 -9.87 0.13
C PHE A 3 0.07 -9.54 -1.18
N GLY A 4 -0.93 -10.32 -1.53
CA GLY A 4 -1.75 -10.10 -2.72
C GLY A 4 -2.97 -9.25 -2.40
N SER A 5 -2.96 -7.97 -2.73
CA SER A 5 -4.08 -7.04 -2.59
C SER A 5 -4.78 -7.07 -1.22
N CYS A 6 -4.02 -7.22 -0.13
CA CYS A 6 -4.61 -7.41 1.19
C CYS A 6 -4.12 -6.45 2.27
N ILE A 7 -2.89 -5.93 2.17
CA ILE A 7 -2.33 -5.06 3.22
C ILE A 7 -3.14 -3.77 3.41
N GLN A 8 -3.80 -3.28 2.37
CA GLN A 8 -4.62 -2.08 2.42
C GLN A 8 -5.87 -2.20 3.30
N TYR A 9 -6.20 -3.39 3.77
CA TYR A 9 -7.32 -3.60 4.70
C TYR A 9 -6.90 -3.57 6.17
N PHE A 10 -5.61 -3.44 6.46
CA PHE A 10 -5.09 -3.40 7.83
C PHE A 10 -4.94 -1.96 8.32
N LYS A 11 -5.75 -1.58 9.31
CA LYS A 11 -5.67 -0.25 9.93
C LYS A 11 -4.29 0.02 10.53
N ASN A 12 -3.72 -0.97 11.21
CA ASN A 12 -2.42 -0.86 11.88
C ASN A 12 -1.38 -1.73 11.16
N TYR A 13 -1.13 -1.43 9.89
CA TYR A 13 -0.24 -2.20 9.05
C TYR A 13 1.20 -2.26 9.59
N LYS A 14 1.69 -1.20 10.23
CA LYS A 14 3.05 -1.15 10.77
C LYS A 14 3.26 -2.17 11.89
N SER A 15 2.31 -2.27 12.82
CA SER A 15 2.37 -3.27 13.89
C SER A 15 2.33 -4.69 13.32
N PHE A 16 1.48 -4.93 12.34
CA PHE A 16 1.40 -6.22 11.65
C PHE A 16 2.72 -6.56 10.94
N LEU A 17 3.27 -5.63 10.17
CA LEU A 17 4.54 -5.85 9.45
C LEU A 17 5.72 -6.07 10.40
N LYS A 18 5.73 -5.45 11.58
CA LYS A 18 6.77 -5.72 12.59
C LYS A 18 6.80 -7.18 13.03
N ILE A 19 5.64 -7.84 13.09
CA ILE A 19 5.57 -9.27 13.37
C ILE A 19 6.25 -10.07 12.24
N ILE A 20 6.00 -9.69 10.99
CA ILE A 20 6.61 -10.31 9.82
C ILE A 20 8.14 -10.10 9.84
N PHE A 21 8.60 -8.89 10.13
CA PHE A 21 10.04 -8.57 10.19
C PHE A 21 10.80 -9.38 11.25
N LYS A 22 10.15 -9.75 12.35
CA LYS A 22 10.74 -10.64 13.36
C LYS A 22 11.11 -12.01 12.81
N LYS A 23 10.40 -12.47 11.77
CA LYS A 23 10.69 -13.74 11.07
C LYS A 23 11.85 -13.59 10.07
N LYS A 24 12.32 -12.37 9.84
CA LYS A 24 13.46 -12.04 8.97
C LYS A 24 13.36 -12.64 7.55
N PRO A 25 12.21 -12.53 6.86
CA PRO A 25 12.11 -13.06 5.51
C PRO A 25 13.12 -12.37 4.58
N LYS A 26 13.69 -13.12 3.65
CA LYS A 26 14.67 -12.59 2.69
C LYS A 26 13.99 -11.62 1.71
N TYR A 27 12.77 -11.91 1.31
CA TYR A 27 11.98 -11.10 0.38
C TYR A 27 10.55 -10.89 0.92
N ILE A 28 10.02 -9.71 0.64
CA ILE A 28 8.61 -9.38 0.89
C ILE A 28 8.06 -8.78 -0.41
N LEU A 29 7.04 -9.40 -0.96
CA LEU A 29 6.38 -8.98 -2.20
C LEU A 29 4.97 -8.48 -1.89
N PHE A 30 4.66 -7.30 -2.37
CA PHE A 30 3.30 -6.75 -2.39
C PHE A 30 2.80 -6.68 -3.83
N SER A 31 1.58 -7.11 -4.06
CA SER A 31 0.91 -6.97 -5.33
C SER A 31 -0.40 -6.21 -5.16
N GLY A 32 -0.67 -5.27 -6.04
CA GLY A 32 -1.92 -4.52 -6.04
C GLY A 32 -2.16 -3.68 -4.78
N THR A 33 -1.12 -3.05 -4.25
CA THR A 33 -1.22 -2.18 -3.08
C THR A 33 -1.39 -0.73 -3.49
N SER A 34 -2.28 -0.01 -2.81
CA SER A 34 -2.69 1.34 -3.15
C SER A 34 -1.87 2.41 -2.43
N PHE A 35 -1.35 3.36 -3.20
CA PHE A 35 -0.49 4.44 -2.71
C PHE A 35 -0.93 5.80 -3.20
N PHE A 36 -0.66 6.83 -2.38
CA PHE A 36 -0.74 8.23 -2.78
C PHE A 36 0.64 8.90 -2.64
N TYR A 37 0.88 9.95 -3.44
CA TYR A 37 2.21 10.56 -3.61
C TYR A 37 2.28 12.03 -3.24
N ASN A 38 1.16 12.63 -2.92
CA ASN A 38 1.14 14.07 -2.72
C ASN A 38 1.62 14.46 -1.32
N SER A 39 1.82 15.76 -1.15
CA SER A 39 2.34 16.39 0.05
C SER A 39 1.41 16.40 1.25
N ILE A 40 0.31 15.63 1.23
CA ILE A 40 -0.53 15.49 2.42
C ILE A 40 0.31 14.82 3.48
N ASN A 41 0.49 15.50 4.60
CA ASN A 41 1.29 15.01 5.73
C ASN A 41 0.49 13.98 6.54
N LYS A 42 0.05 12.93 5.88
CA LYS A 42 -0.64 11.78 6.49
C LYS A 42 0.02 10.49 6.05
N ASP A 43 0.08 9.54 6.96
CA ASP A 43 0.63 8.21 6.69
C ASP A 43 -0.32 7.37 5.85
N THR A 44 -1.61 7.48 6.09
CA THR A 44 -2.66 6.76 5.38
C THR A 44 -3.87 7.64 5.09
N LEU A 45 -4.59 7.29 4.03
CA LEU A 45 -5.93 7.81 3.74
C LEU A 45 -6.93 6.66 3.83
N VAL A 46 -8.05 6.90 4.50
CA VAL A 46 -9.16 5.94 4.54
C VAL A 46 -10.06 6.20 3.34
N VAL A 47 -10.32 5.16 2.56
CA VAL A 47 -11.14 5.23 1.36
C VAL A 47 -12.30 4.26 1.49
N LYS A 48 -13.51 4.76 1.25
CA LYS A 48 -14.70 3.94 1.12
C LYS A 48 -14.86 3.54 -0.33
N GLN A 49 -14.85 2.25 -0.60
CA GLN A 49 -14.99 1.70 -1.94
C GLN A 49 -16.29 0.91 -2.04
N THR A 50 -17.04 1.16 -3.12
CA THR A 50 -18.20 0.35 -3.49
C THR A 50 -17.79 -0.56 -4.64
N ASN A 51 -17.79 -1.87 -4.41
CA ASN A 51 -17.43 -2.88 -5.44
C ASN A 51 -18.65 -3.31 -6.23
N ILE A 52 -19.58 -3.99 -5.56
CA ILE A 52 -20.85 -4.41 -6.12
C ILE A 52 -21.94 -3.90 -5.18
N LEU A 53 -22.86 -3.10 -5.70
CA LEU A 53 -23.95 -2.55 -4.89
C LEU A 53 -24.77 -3.68 -4.25
N PRO A 54 -25.12 -3.61 -2.94
CA PRO A 54 -24.83 -2.51 -2.00
C PRO A 54 -23.53 -2.65 -1.21
N SER A 55 -22.65 -3.58 -1.58
CA SER A 55 -21.43 -3.90 -0.81
C SER A 55 -20.39 -2.79 -0.86
N THR A 56 -20.02 -2.29 0.32
CA THR A 56 -18.95 -1.30 0.47
C THR A 56 -17.88 -1.83 1.42
N VAL A 57 -16.62 -1.46 1.16
CA VAL A 57 -15.49 -1.76 2.02
C VAL A 57 -14.69 -0.50 2.30
N TYR A 58 -14.05 -0.46 3.47
CA TYR A 58 -13.07 0.57 3.78
C TYR A 58 -11.68 0.01 3.55
N LEU A 59 -10.84 0.80 2.90
CA LEU A 59 -9.45 0.42 2.68
C LEU A 59 -8.54 1.64 2.91
N PHE A 60 -7.25 1.36 3.07
CA PHE A 60 -6.25 2.38 3.33
C PHE A 60 -5.38 2.58 2.09
N PHE A 61 -5.21 3.85 1.70
CA PHE A 61 -4.16 4.23 0.76
C PHE A 61 -2.96 4.69 1.57
N PHE A 62 -1.80 4.15 1.27
CA PHE A 62 -0.57 4.45 2.01
C PHE A 62 0.19 5.60 1.38
N ASN A 63 0.82 6.42 2.21
CA ASN A 63 1.80 7.38 1.75
C ASN A 63 3.02 6.61 1.24
N TYR A 64 3.29 6.69 -0.05
CA TYR A 64 4.35 5.91 -0.70
C TYR A 64 5.71 6.15 -0.04
N LYS A 65 6.11 7.41 0.13
CA LYS A 65 7.39 7.78 0.74
C LYS A 65 7.51 7.23 2.17
N ASN A 66 6.47 7.39 2.97
CA ASN A 66 6.47 6.90 4.35
C ASN A 66 6.53 5.37 4.41
N PHE A 67 5.84 4.70 3.50
CA PHE A 67 5.85 3.25 3.41
C PHE A 67 7.26 2.72 3.09
N ILE A 68 7.91 3.29 2.07
CA ILE A 68 9.28 2.90 1.69
C ILE A 68 10.26 3.18 2.84
N ASN A 69 10.16 4.37 3.45
CA ASN A 69 11.03 4.74 4.59
C ASN A 69 10.85 3.81 5.79
N PHE A 70 9.63 3.38 6.06
CA PHE A 70 9.36 2.43 7.15
C PHE A 70 10.07 1.09 6.91
N PHE A 71 10.03 0.57 5.69
CA PHE A 71 10.77 -0.64 5.33
C PHE A 71 12.27 -0.46 5.46
N ASP A 72 12.79 0.67 4.99
CA ASP A 72 14.22 0.98 5.10
C ASP A 72 14.69 0.99 6.56
N HIS A 73 13.95 1.64 7.45
CA HIS A 73 14.24 1.65 8.89
C HIS A 73 14.13 0.25 9.53
N CYS A 74 13.31 -0.63 8.97
CA CYS A 74 13.16 -2.01 9.45
C CYS A 74 14.15 -2.99 8.83
N GLY A 75 15.13 -2.51 8.07
CA GLY A 75 16.19 -3.33 7.49
C GLY A 75 15.87 -3.97 6.13
N TYR A 76 14.95 -3.37 5.37
CA TYR A 76 14.58 -3.82 4.04
C TYR A 76 14.73 -2.71 3.02
N LYS A 77 15.23 -3.04 1.83
CA LYS A 77 15.33 -2.10 0.71
C LYS A 77 14.38 -2.47 -0.41
N LEU A 78 13.80 -1.47 -1.03
CA LEU A 78 13.01 -1.65 -2.25
C LEU A 78 13.94 -2.04 -3.40
N VAL A 79 13.65 -3.15 -4.07
CA VAL A 79 14.43 -3.63 -5.23
C VAL A 79 13.63 -3.58 -6.54
N SER A 80 12.31 -3.54 -6.46
CA SER A 80 11.46 -3.38 -7.65
C SER A 80 10.17 -2.69 -7.29
N SER A 81 9.71 -1.81 -8.18
CA SER A 81 8.43 -1.12 -8.10
C SER A 81 7.84 -1.05 -9.50
N THR A 82 6.68 -1.68 -9.70
CA THR A 82 5.98 -1.68 -10.99
C THR A 82 4.52 -1.29 -10.80
N LYS A 83 3.99 -0.59 -11.80
CA LYS A 83 2.57 -0.23 -11.82
C LYS A 83 1.72 -1.48 -12.04
N ASN A 84 0.68 -1.65 -11.21
CA ASN A 84 -0.30 -2.72 -11.38
C ASN A 84 -1.49 -2.17 -12.17
N ASP A 85 -1.58 -2.51 -13.44
CA ASP A 85 -2.64 -2.06 -14.34
C ASP A 85 -3.88 -2.97 -14.36
N THR A 86 -3.85 -4.06 -13.59
CA THR A 86 -4.99 -4.98 -13.50
C THR A 86 -6.12 -4.45 -12.63
N THR A 87 -5.79 -3.54 -11.70
CA THR A 87 -6.78 -2.89 -10.83
C THR A 87 -7.29 -1.63 -11.51
N LYS A 88 -8.56 -1.66 -11.94
CA LYS A 88 -9.26 -0.52 -12.52
C LYS A 88 -10.15 0.11 -11.46
N VAL A 89 -9.87 1.36 -11.09
CA VAL A 89 -10.63 2.11 -10.09
C VAL A 89 -11.09 3.42 -10.68
N ASN A 90 -12.34 3.77 -10.39
CA ASN A 90 -12.89 5.06 -10.77
C ASN A 90 -12.64 6.08 -9.64
N TYR A 91 -11.79 7.06 -9.93
CA TYR A 91 -11.42 8.13 -8.98
C TYR A 91 -12.28 9.39 -9.12
N LYS A 92 -13.40 9.33 -9.85
CA LYS A 92 -14.24 10.49 -10.19
C LYS A 92 -14.65 11.31 -8.95
N ASN A 93 -14.90 10.64 -7.83
CA ASN A 93 -15.33 11.28 -6.58
C ASN A 93 -14.17 11.74 -5.70
N PHE A 94 -12.94 11.53 -6.11
CA PHE A 94 -11.77 12.01 -5.39
C PHE A 94 -11.52 13.48 -5.71
N LYS A 95 -11.06 14.24 -4.72
CA LYS A 95 -10.53 15.58 -4.96
C LYS A 95 -9.38 15.51 -5.98
N PRO A 96 -9.22 16.52 -6.86
CA PRO A 96 -8.22 16.47 -7.94
C PRO A 96 -6.82 16.08 -7.47
N TYR A 97 -6.37 16.59 -6.33
CA TYR A 97 -5.05 16.27 -5.78
C TYR A 97 -4.93 14.84 -5.26
N LEU A 98 -6.03 14.12 -5.03
CA LEU A 98 -6.06 12.72 -4.64
C LEU A 98 -6.21 11.76 -5.83
N GLN A 99 -6.38 12.28 -7.04
CA GLN A 99 -6.56 11.43 -8.22
C GLN A 99 -5.24 10.84 -8.74
N LYS A 100 -4.09 11.27 -8.19
CA LYS A 100 -2.76 10.72 -8.49
C LYS A 100 -2.42 9.52 -7.60
N VAL A 101 -3.39 8.67 -7.31
CA VAL A 101 -3.15 7.42 -6.59
C VAL A 101 -2.77 6.33 -7.58
N LYS A 102 -1.97 5.36 -7.12
CA LYS A 102 -1.51 4.24 -7.95
C LYS A 102 -1.60 2.93 -7.19
N TYR A 103 -1.92 1.88 -7.91
CA TYR A 103 -1.73 0.52 -7.43
C TYR A 103 -0.38 0.01 -7.93
N LEU A 104 0.45 -0.46 -7.01
CA LEU A 104 1.81 -0.90 -7.30
C LEU A 104 2.06 -2.32 -6.83
N ASP A 105 2.99 -2.97 -7.53
CA ASP A 105 3.66 -4.16 -7.07
C ASP A 105 5.05 -3.76 -6.58
N LEU A 106 5.37 -4.12 -5.34
CA LEU A 106 6.63 -3.75 -4.69
C LEU A 106 7.36 -4.99 -4.20
N LEU A 107 8.64 -5.09 -4.49
CA LEU A 107 9.50 -6.13 -3.96
C LEU A 107 10.56 -5.52 -3.06
N PHE A 108 10.59 -5.97 -1.82
CA PHE A 108 11.59 -5.62 -0.84
C PHE A 108 12.52 -6.80 -0.57
N LYS A 109 13.80 -6.50 -0.39
CA LYS A 109 14.83 -7.46 -0.01
C LYS A 109 15.44 -7.04 1.33
N LYS A 110 15.64 -8.02 2.20
CA LYS A 110 16.38 -7.80 3.44
C LYS A 110 17.80 -7.30 3.16
N LYS A 111 18.19 -6.25 3.84
CA LYS A 111 19.55 -5.72 3.78
C LYS A 111 20.58 -6.71 4.33
#